data_9fa007aefeb0e0226a059dd05c931ffa
#
_entry.id   9fa007aefeb0e0226a059dd05c931ffa
#
_cell.length_a   1.000
_cell.length_b   1.000
_cell.length_c   1.000
_cell.angle_alpha   90.00
_cell.angle_beta   90.00
_cell.angle_gamma   90.00
#
_symmetry.space_group_name_H-M   'P 1'
#
loop_
_entity.id
_entity.type
_entity.pdbx_description
1 polymer ?
#
loop_
_entity_poly.entity_id
_entity_poly.type
_entity_poly.pdbx_seq_one_letter_code
_entity_poly.pdbx_strand_id
1 'polypeptide(L)'
;KLLLDHYLDGAIEAEADAICDGEDIYIIGIMEHIEPCGIHSGDSNATLPPFNLGEFVMQQIKDHTRKIALALNTVGLINIQFAIKDDKVYIIEANPRASRTVPFISKAYGEPYVNYATKIRLGEKTLKDFEFNPKLEGFAIKQPVFSFNKFPNVNKNLGPEMKSTGESILFIDSLKDDEFYDIYSRRKMYLSK
;
A
#
# COMPACT_ATOMS: atom_id res chain seq x y z
N LYS A 1 6.67 -29.02 5.24
CA LYS A 1 5.28 -28.55 5.08
C LYS A 1 5.27 -27.61 3.89
N LEU A 2 4.31 -27.78 2.97
CA LEU A 2 4.07 -26.89 1.84
C LEU A 2 2.79 -26.10 2.12
N LEU A 3 2.79 -24.81 1.81
CA LEU A 3 1.59 -23.98 1.70
C LEU A 3 1.17 -24.01 0.25
N LEU A 4 -0.07 -24.37 -0.02
CA LEU A 4 -0.70 -24.29 -1.33
C LEU A 4 -1.84 -23.29 -1.24
N ASP A 5 -1.84 -22.34 -2.15
CA ASP A 5 -2.83 -21.29 -2.20
C ASP A 5 -3.45 -21.20 -3.60
N HIS A 6 -4.59 -20.50 -3.70
CA HIS A 6 -5.26 -20.25 -4.97
C HIS A 6 -4.58 -19.11 -5.71
N TYR A 7 -4.10 -19.38 -6.92
CA TYR A 7 -3.50 -18.34 -7.76
C TYR A 7 -4.59 -17.50 -8.44
N LEU A 8 -4.54 -16.19 -8.23
CA LEU A 8 -5.50 -15.23 -8.79
C LEU A 8 -4.87 -14.49 -9.98
N ASP A 9 -4.88 -15.15 -11.15
CA ASP A 9 -4.31 -14.58 -12.37
C ASP A 9 -4.96 -13.24 -12.75
N GLY A 10 -4.14 -12.23 -13.04
CA GLY A 10 -4.58 -10.87 -13.40
C GLY A 10 -5.23 -10.08 -12.26
N ALA A 11 -5.09 -10.51 -11.00
CA ALA A 11 -5.55 -9.73 -9.87
C ALA A 11 -4.82 -8.39 -9.75
N ILE A 12 -5.54 -7.36 -9.27
CA ILE A 12 -4.98 -6.09 -8.84
C ILE A 12 -4.50 -6.25 -7.41
N GLU A 13 -3.34 -5.70 -7.07
CA GLU A 13 -2.89 -5.62 -5.71
C GLU A 13 -3.17 -4.24 -5.11
N ALA A 14 -3.60 -4.22 -3.86
CA ALA A 14 -3.74 -3.02 -3.07
C ALA A 14 -3.26 -3.26 -1.64
N GLU A 15 -2.87 -2.20 -0.97
CA GLU A 15 -2.50 -2.23 0.43
C GLU A 15 -3.19 -1.13 1.22
N ALA A 16 -3.54 -1.42 2.47
CA ALA A 16 -4.08 -0.45 3.41
C ALA A 16 -3.18 -0.36 4.63
N ASP A 17 -2.82 0.86 4.99
CA ASP A 17 -2.14 1.17 6.25
C ASP A 17 -3.11 1.83 7.21
N ALA A 18 -3.07 1.43 8.48
CA ALA A 18 -3.93 1.97 9.51
C ALA A 18 -3.18 2.17 10.84
N ILE A 19 -3.70 3.09 11.64
CA ILE A 19 -3.34 3.28 13.05
C ILE A 19 -4.47 2.73 13.90
N CYS A 20 -4.13 1.97 14.94
CA CYS A 20 -5.08 1.32 15.84
C CYS A 20 -4.71 1.65 17.28
N ASP A 21 -5.71 1.81 18.15
CA ASP A 21 -5.52 2.02 19.59
C ASP A 21 -6.00 0.84 20.45
N GLY A 22 -6.39 -0.27 19.79
CA GLY A 22 -6.93 -1.47 20.41
C GLY A 22 -8.45 -1.51 20.45
N GLU A 23 -9.12 -0.36 20.38
CA GLU A 23 -10.59 -0.23 20.37
C GLU A 23 -11.13 0.20 19.01
N ASP A 24 -10.38 1.06 18.32
CA ASP A 24 -10.76 1.62 17.03
C ASP A 24 -9.56 1.70 16.07
N ILE A 25 -9.86 2.00 14.81
CA ILE A 25 -8.84 2.18 13.77
C ILE A 25 -9.09 3.45 12.95
N TYR A 26 -7.99 4.05 12.49
CA TYR A 26 -7.99 5.06 11.46
C TYR A 26 -7.15 4.59 10.28
N ILE A 27 -7.76 4.41 9.10
CA ILE A 27 -7.06 4.04 7.87
C ILE A 27 -6.36 5.29 7.34
N ILE A 28 -5.03 5.29 7.37
CA ILE A 28 -4.21 6.43 6.97
C ILE A 28 -4.06 6.54 5.47
N GLY A 29 -4.20 5.41 4.74
CA GLY A 29 -4.18 5.39 3.29
C GLY A 29 -4.45 4.01 2.73
N ILE A 30 -5.03 4.00 1.52
CA ILE A 30 -5.16 2.81 0.69
C ILE A 30 -4.42 3.12 -0.60
N MET A 31 -3.52 2.23 -1.00
CA MET A 31 -2.70 2.37 -2.21
C MET A 31 -3.03 1.24 -3.19
N GLU A 32 -3.10 1.58 -4.47
CA GLU A 32 -3.26 0.62 -5.55
C GLU A 32 -1.93 0.43 -6.28
N HIS A 33 -1.50 -0.83 -6.44
CA HIS A 33 -0.29 -1.17 -7.17
C HIS A 33 -0.51 -1.12 -8.68
N ILE A 34 0.49 -0.63 -9.40
CA ILE A 34 0.47 -0.56 -10.86
C ILE A 34 0.93 -1.89 -11.45
N GLU A 35 1.95 -2.52 -10.87
CA GLU A 35 2.43 -3.84 -11.29
C GLU A 35 1.42 -4.94 -10.93
N PRO A 36 1.45 -6.08 -11.65
CA PRO A 36 0.60 -7.23 -11.34
C PRO A 36 0.79 -7.77 -9.92
N CYS A 37 -0.28 -8.33 -9.36
CA CYS A 37 -0.22 -9.05 -8.10
C CYS A 37 0.83 -10.18 -8.15
N GLY A 38 1.60 -10.32 -7.05
CA GLY A 38 2.70 -11.28 -6.94
C GLY A 38 4.10 -10.68 -7.14
N ILE A 39 4.20 -9.42 -7.56
CA ILE A 39 5.44 -8.64 -7.45
C ILE A 39 5.50 -8.06 -6.05
N HIS A 40 6.66 -8.14 -5.40
CA HIS A 40 6.83 -7.62 -4.04
C HIS A 40 6.41 -6.15 -3.95
N SER A 41 5.62 -5.79 -2.95
CA SER A 41 5.07 -4.44 -2.78
C SER A 41 6.12 -3.33 -2.78
N GLY A 42 7.33 -3.61 -2.25
CA GLY A 42 8.46 -2.68 -2.29
C GLY A 42 9.02 -2.41 -3.70
N ASP A 43 8.73 -3.29 -4.66
CA ASP A 43 9.20 -3.20 -6.06
C ASP A 43 8.13 -2.68 -7.00
N SER A 44 6.90 -2.51 -6.51
CA SER A 44 5.77 -2.00 -7.28
C SER A 44 5.65 -0.49 -7.18
N ASN A 45 5.33 0.16 -8.30
CA ASN A 45 4.76 1.50 -8.27
C ASN A 45 3.37 1.42 -7.65
N ALA A 46 3.00 2.43 -6.88
CA ALA A 46 1.67 2.46 -6.27
C ALA A 46 1.14 3.88 -6.21
N THR A 47 -0.17 4.03 -6.36
CA THR A 47 -0.86 5.32 -6.35
C THR A 47 -1.60 5.53 -5.05
N LEU A 48 -1.60 6.75 -4.58
CA LEU A 48 -2.40 7.26 -3.48
C LEU A 48 -3.12 8.52 -3.95
N PRO A 49 -4.47 8.58 -3.90
CA PRO A 49 -5.38 7.47 -3.64
C PRO A 49 -5.38 6.42 -4.77
N PRO A 50 -6.09 5.28 -4.60
CA PRO A 50 -6.35 4.33 -5.67
C PRO A 50 -7.02 4.99 -6.87
N PHE A 51 -6.68 4.55 -8.07
CA PHE A 51 -7.19 5.15 -9.30
C PHE A 51 -8.20 4.29 -10.06
N ASN A 52 -8.20 2.99 -9.84
CA ASN A 52 -9.03 2.02 -10.57
C ASN A 52 -9.91 1.15 -9.65
N LEU A 53 -9.84 1.35 -8.34
CA LEU A 53 -10.68 0.61 -7.40
C LEU A 53 -12.01 1.33 -7.19
N GLY A 54 -13.11 0.67 -7.56
CA GLY A 54 -14.47 1.18 -7.34
C GLY A 54 -14.82 1.27 -5.84
N GLU A 55 -15.83 2.09 -5.52
CA GLU A 55 -16.26 2.33 -4.14
C GLU A 55 -16.63 1.05 -3.38
N PHE A 56 -17.27 0.10 -4.07
CA PHE A 56 -17.63 -1.20 -3.49
C PHE A 56 -16.41 -2.00 -3.01
N VAL A 57 -15.34 -2.03 -3.82
CA VAL A 57 -14.07 -2.69 -3.47
C VAL A 57 -13.39 -1.92 -2.33
N MET A 58 -13.36 -0.59 -2.41
CA MET A 58 -12.79 0.25 -1.36
C MET A 58 -13.47 0.03 0.00
N GLN A 59 -14.79 -0.15 0.00
CA GLN A 59 -15.52 -0.44 1.24
C GLN A 59 -15.15 -1.82 1.80
N GLN A 60 -15.03 -2.85 0.96
CA GLN A 60 -14.55 -4.17 1.39
C GLN A 60 -13.16 -4.10 2.02
N ILE A 61 -12.21 -3.36 1.39
CA ILE A 61 -10.86 -3.17 1.94
C ILE A 61 -10.93 -2.53 3.33
N LYS A 62 -11.73 -1.46 3.49
CA LYS A 62 -11.90 -0.78 4.78
C LYS A 62 -12.46 -1.72 5.84
N ASP A 63 -13.50 -2.49 5.50
CA ASP A 63 -14.15 -3.43 6.41
C ASP A 63 -13.23 -4.56 6.83
N HIS A 64 -12.48 -5.14 5.88
CA HIS A 64 -11.48 -6.17 6.18
C HIS A 64 -10.36 -5.63 7.05
N THR A 65 -9.83 -4.45 6.73
CA THR A 65 -8.80 -3.79 7.53
C THR A 65 -9.26 -3.62 8.96
N ARG A 66 -10.47 -3.09 9.16
CA ARG A 66 -11.04 -2.91 10.51
C ARG A 66 -11.18 -4.23 11.26
N LYS A 67 -11.80 -5.24 10.64
CA LYS A 67 -12.03 -6.55 11.26
C LYS A 67 -10.72 -7.22 11.67
N ILE A 68 -9.73 -7.21 10.78
CA ILE A 68 -8.42 -7.85 11.04
C ILE A 68 -7.67 -7.12 12.15
N ALA A 69 -7.58 -5.79 12.08
CA ALA A 69 -6.86 -4.99 13.06
C ALA A 69 -7.41 -5.19 14.48
N LEU A 70 -8.73 -5.20 14.63
CA LEU A 70 -9.39 -5.42 15.91
C LEU A 70 -9.25 -6.88 16.38
N ALA A 71 -9.40 -7.86 15.49
CA ALA A 71 -9.23 -9.27 15.84
C ALA A 71 -7.79 -9.61 16.30
N LEU A 72 -6.79 -8.88 15.79
CA LEU A 72 -5.40 -9.01 16.22
C LEU A 72 -5.06 -8.16 17.47
N ASN A 73 -6.02 -7.44 18.03
CA ASN A 73 -5.80 -6.49 19.13
C ASN A 73 -4.63 -5.54 18.85
N THR A 74 -4.57 -5.02 17.63
CA THR A 74 -3.46 -4.19 17.19
C THR A 74 -3.45 -2.86 17.94
N VAL A 75 -2.28 -2.46 18.45
CA VAL A 75 -2.01 -1.12 18.99
C VAL A 75 -0.81 -0.55 18.26
N GLY A 76 -0.98 0.58 17.61
CA GLY A 76 0.01 1.18 16.70
C GLY A 76 -0.34 0.96 15.24
N LEU A 77 0.64 0.66 14.40
CA LEU A 77 0.48 0.53 12.95
C LEU A 77 0.19 -0.90 12.51
N ILE A 78 -0.63 -1.02 11.49
CA ILE A 78 -0.86 -2.26 10.75
C ILE A 78 -0.90 -1.96 9.24
N ASN A 79 -0.28 -2.84 8.45
CA ASN A 79 -0.38 -2.87 7.00
C ASN A 79 -1.02 -4.18 6.57
N ILE A 80 -1.98 -4.12 5.67
CA ILE A 80 -2.65 -5.30 5.12
C ILE A 80 -2.60 -5.22 3.60
N GLN A 81 -2.20 -6.32 2.98
CA GLN A 81 -2.11 -6.46 1.53
C GLN A 81 -3.27 -7.30 1.01
N PHE A 82 -3.84 -6.86 -0.11
CA PHE A 82 -5.03 -7.43 -0.71
C PHE A 82 -4.81 -7.74 -2.19
N ALA A 83 -5.37 -8.85 -2.65
CA ALA A 83 -5.58 -9.13 -4.07
C ALA A 83 -7.05 -8.90 -4.42
N ILE A 84 -7.30 -8.18 -5.51
CA ILE A 84 -8.65 -7.87 -5.99
C ILE A 84 -8.87 -8.57 -7.32
N LYS A 85 -9.92 -9.41 -7.39
CA LYS A 85 -10.31 -10.11 -8.59
C LYS A 85 -11.84 -10.18 -8.68
N ASP A 86 -12.40 -9.77 -9.82
CA ASP A 86 -13.85 -9.80 -10.08
C ASP A 86 -14.66 -9.16 -8.93
N ASP A 87 -14.26 -7.94 -8.52
CA ASP A 87 -14.82 -7.14 -7.42
C ASP A 87 -14.79 -7.80 -6.04
N LYS A 88 -14.05 -8.90 -5.88
CA LYS A 88 -13.82 -9.58 -4.61
C LYS A 88 -12.46 -9.24 -4.06
N VAL A 89 -12.40 -8.98 -2.77
CA VAL A 89 -11.17 -8.66 -2.03
C VAL A 89 -10.69 -9.88 -1.27
N TYR A 90 -9.47 -10.32 -1.57
CA TYR A 90 -8.78 -11.42 -0.91
C TYR A 90 -7.62 -10.86 -0.08
N ILE A 91 -7.38 -11.43 1.07
CA ILE A 91 -6.29 -11.03 1.97
C ILE A 91 -5.05 -11.82 1.58
N ILE A 92 -3.95 -11.12 1.28
CA ILE A 92 -2.65 -11.75 1.04
C ILE A 92 -1.94 -11.92 2.38
N GLU A 93 -1.75 -10.83 3.12
CA GLU A 93 -1.12 -10.86 4.44
C GLU A 93 -1.53 -9.65 5.29
N ALA A 94 -1.38 -9.79 6.61
CA ALA A 94 -1.55 -8.73 7.58
C ALA A 94 -0.28 -8.59 8.44
N ASN A 95 0.27 -7.39 8.48
CA ASN A 95 1.52 -7.06 9.14
C ASN A 95 1.25 -6.06 10.28
N PRO A 96 1.07 -6.50 11.56
CA PRO A 96 0.83 -5.60 12.69
C PRO A 96 2.13 -4.90 13.13
N ARG A 97 2.67 -4.11 12.25
CA ARG A 97 3.90 -3.32 12.38
C ARG A 97 3.89 -2.17 11.40
N ALA A 98 4.84 -1.22 11.56
CA ALA A 98 5.08 -0.19 10.56
C ALA A 98 5.46 -0.82 9.20
N SER A 99 4.91 -0.28 8.12
CA SER A 99 5.28 -0.57 6.74
C SER A 99 6.20 0.53 6.20
N ARG A 100 6.81 0.30 5.03
CA ARG A 100 7.55 1.33 4.32
C ARG A 100 6.63 2.39 3.70
N THR A 101 5.39 2.03 3.42
CA THR A 101 4.39 2.92 2.84
C THR A 101 3.91 3.99 3.83
N VAL A 102 3.99 3.77 5.15
CA VAL A 102 3.60 4.77 6.14
C VAL A 102 4.37 6.09 6.00
N PRO A 103 5.71 6.14 5.87
CA PRO A 103 6.43 7.38 5.61
C PRO A 103 6.05 8.04 4.28
N PHE A 104 5.75 7.25 3.24
CA PHE A 104 5.27 7.75 1.96
C PHE A 104 3.91 8.43 2.13
N ILE A 105 2.92 7.74 2.74
CA ILE A 105 1.57 8.26 3.00
C ILE A 105 1.64 9.53 3.88
N SER A 106 2.50 9.51 4.90
CA SER A 106 2.71 10.68 5.78
C SER A 106 3.18 11.91 5.00
N LYS A 107 4.11 11.72 4.07
CA LYS A 107 4.60 12.81 3.19
C LYS A 107 3.53 13.26 2.20
N ALA A 108 2.81 12.31 1.61
CA ALA A 108 1.77 12.61 0.63
C ALA A 108 0.63 13.45 1.22
N TYR A 109 0.21 13.12 2.43
CA TYR A 109 -0.90 13.83 3.10
C TYR A 109 -0.44 14.99 4.01
N GLY A 110 0.86 15.15 4.24
CA GLY A 110 1.37 16.15 5.17
C GLY A 110 1.06 15.85 6.65
N GLU A 111 0.80 14.58 7.00
CA GLU A 111 0.38 14.14 8.33
C GLU A 111 1.46 13.31 9.04
N PRO A 112 1.76 13.57 10.31
CA PRO A 112 2.81 12.85 11.04
C PRO A 112 2.31 11.52 11.63
N TYR A 113 1.80 10.61 10.82
CA TYR A 113 1.17 9.36 11.26
C TYR A 113 2.08 8.48 12.13
N VAL A 114 3.39 8.47 11.87
CA VAL A 114 4.34 7.73 12.72
C VAL A 114 4.37 8.29 14.13
N ASN A 115 4.32 9.62 14.30
CA ASN A 115 4.25 10.26 15.62
C ASN A 115 2.94 9.90 16.35
N TYR A 116 1.81 9.93 15.65
CA TYR A 116 0.52 9.54 16.21
C TYR A 116 0.55 8.09 16.71
N ALA A 117 0.98 7.16 15.86
CA ALA A 117 1.10 5.75 16.20
C ALA A 117 2.05 5.50 17.36
N THR A 118 3.16 6.25 17.46
CA THR A 118 4.10 6.15 18.58
C THR A 118 3.45 6.56 19.89
N LYS A 119 2.73 7.68 19.93
CA LYS A 119 2.03 8.15 21.13
C LYS A 119 0.94 7.17 21.59
N ILE A 120 0.21 6.58 20.64
CA ILE A 120 -0.77 5.52 20.93
C ILE A 120 -0.05 4.30 21.52
N ARG A 121 1.05 3.86 20.91
CA ARG A 121 1.79 2.68 21.37
C ARG A 121 2.38 2.85 22.77
N LEU A 122 2.74 4.08 23.15
CA LEU A 122 3.21 4.42 24.48
C LEU A 122 2.07 4.58 25.52
N GLY A 123 0.81 4.51 25.07
CA GLY A 123 -0.35 4.72 25.93
C GLY A 123 -0.57 6.18 26.34
N GLU A 124 0.09 7.13 25.66
CA GLU A 124 -0.04 8.57 25.94
C GLU A 124 -1.32 9.16 25.34
N LYS A 125 -1.82 8.57 24.25
CA LYS A 125 -2.93 9.06 23.45
C LYS A 125 -3.77 7.88 22.90
N THR A 126 -5.02 8.18 22.54
CA THR A 126 -5.92 7.33 21.75
C THR A 126 -6.21 7.98 20.41
N LEU A 127 -6.89 7.29 19.50
CA LEU A 127 -7.28 7.86 18.21
C LEU A 127 -8.16 9.11 18.35
N LYS A 128 -8.96 9.19 19.40
CA LYS A 128 -9.86 10.31 19.69
C LYS A 128 -9.14 11.60 20.08
N ASP A 129 -7.87 11.52 20.44
CA ASP A 129 -7.04 12.67 20.83
C ASP A 129 -6.36 13.37 19.65
N PHE A 130 -6.59 12.88 18.42
CA PHE A 130 -6.00 13.45 17.21
C PHE A 130 -7.08 13.98 16.27
N GLU A 131 -6.78 15.11 15.65
CA GLU A 131 -7.53 15.62 14.50
C GLU A 131 -6.74 15.26 13.24
N PHE A 132 -7.28 14.32 12.46
CA PHE A 132 -6.68 13.92 11.17
C PHE A 132 -7.17 14.88 10.08
N ASN A 133 -6.24 15.49 9.37
CA ASN A 133 -6.54 16.43 8.30
C ASN A 133 -5.68 16.18 7.05
N PRO A 134 -5.79 14.97 6.45
CA PRO A 134 -5.01 14.63 5.27
C PRO A 134 -5.36 15.53 4.10
N LYS A 135 -4.33 16.11 3.45
CA LYS A 135 -4.50 16.98 2.29
C LYS A 135 -3.64 16.45 1.14
N LEU A 136 -4.29 16.13 0.04
CA LEU A 136 -3.62 15.75 -1.19
C LEU A 136 -4.47 16.25 -2.37
N GLU A 137 -3.88 17.10 -3.20
CA GLU A 137 -4.44 17.46 -4.48
C GLU A 137 -3.87 16.52 -5.55
N GLY A 138 -4.74 15.95 -6.40
CA GLY A 138 -4.31 14.96 -7.38
C GLY A 138 -3.90 13.61 -6.78
N PHE A 139 -2.74 13.10 -7.18
CA PHE A 139 -2.23 11.79 -6.80
C PHE A 139 -0.77 11.87 -6.38
N ALA A 140 -0.39 11.02 -5.42
CA ALA A 140 0.99 10.71 -5.11
C ALA A 140 1.32 9.31 -5.63
N ILE A 141 2.44 9.18 -6.37
CA ILE A 141 2.90 7.92 -6.92
C ILE A 141 4.18 7.51 -6.20
N LYS A 142 4.15 6.36 -5.57
CA LYS A 142 5.36 5.71 -5.04
C LYS A 142 6.08 5.05 -6.20
N GLN A 143 7.37 5.34 -6.35
CA GLN A 143 8.23 4.74 -7.36
C GLN A 143 9.39 4.00 -6.69
N PRO A 144 9.58 2.69 -6.95
CA PRO A 144 10.72 1.96 -6.41
C PRO A 144 12.03 2.40 -7.09
N VAL A 145 13.10 2.45 -6.31
CA VAL A 145 14.45 2.74 -6.78
C VAL A 145 15.28 1.46 -6.75
N PHE A 146 15.91 1.11 -7.88
CA PHE A 146 16.73 -0.08 -8.04
C PHE A 146 18.20 0.26 -8.23
N SER A 147 19.07 -0.36 -7.46
CA SER A 147 20.53 -0.20 -7.57
C SER A 147 21.18 -1.23 -8.50
N PHE A 148 20.50 -1.65 -9.56
CA PHE A 148 21.00 -2.68 -10.49
C PHE A 148 22.35 -2.33 -11.14
N ASN A 149 22.66 -1.03 -11.30
CA ASN A 149 23.95 -0.60 -11.83
C ASN A 149 25.12 -0.93 -10.88
N LYS A 150 24.84 -1.04 -9.57
CA LYS A 150 25.83 -1.43 -8.56
C LYS A 150 25.97 -2.95 -8.44
N PHE A 151 24.98 -3.69 -8.90
CA PHE A 151 24.89 -5.16 -8.79
C PHE A 151 24.57 -5.78 -10.16
N PRO A 152 25.53 -5.79 -11.13
CA PRO A 152 25.25 -6.16 -12.51
C PRO A 152 24.84 -7.63 -12.69
N ASN A 153 25.21 -8.51 -11.75
CA ASN A 153 24.93 -9.95 -11.81
C ASN A 153 23.61 -10.37 -11.16
N VAL A 154 22.84 -9.42 -10.61
CA VAL A 154 21.54 -9.72 -9.98
C VAL A 154 20.46 -9.90 -11.06
N ASN A 155 19.62 -10.91 -10.89
CA ASN A 155 18.44 -11.06 -11.73
C ASN A 155 17.51 -9.84 -11.57
N LYS A 156 17.28 -9.12 -12.67
CA LYS A 156 16.49 -7.90 -12.70
C LYS A 156 14.97 -8.14 -12.86
N ASN A 157 14.56 -9.39 -13.12
CA ASN A 157 13.13 -9.70 -13.23
C ASN A 157 12.46 -9.54 -11.88
N LEU A 158 11.39 -8.76 -11.83
CA LEU A 158 10.60 -8.57 -10.62
C LEU A 158 9.80 -9.83 -10.28
N GLY A 159 9.56 -10.04 -9.00
CA GLY A 159 8.86 -11.21 -8.49
C GLY A 159 8.58 -11.05 -6.99
N PRO A 160 8.35 -12.16 -6.27
CA PRO A 160 7.97 -12.12 -4.84
C PRO A 160 9.10 -11.65 -3.91
N GLU A 161 10.35 -11.68 -4.38
CA GLU A 161 11.50 -11.22 -3.60
C GLU A 161 11.80 -9.75 -3.90
N MET A 162 11.95 -8.94 -2.85
CA MET A 162 12.24 -7.52 -2.98
C MET A 162 13.64 -7.25 -3.52
N LYS A 163 13.74 -6.34 -4.49
CA LYS A 163 14.98 -5.92 -5.16
C LYS A 163 15.24 -4.42 -5.07
N SER A 164 14.22 -3.63 -4.76
CA SER A 164 14.36 -2.19 -4.59
C SER A 164 15.22 -1.85 -3.37
N THR A 165 15.98 -0.78 -3.46
CA THR A 165 16.88 -0.27 -2.41
C THR A 165 16.42 1.05 -1.84
N GLY A 166 15.33 1.59 -2.37
CA GLY A 166 14.74 2.85 -1.95
C GLY A 166 13.43 3.10 -2.68
N GLU A 167 12.85 4.26 -2.40
CA GLU A 167 11.63 4.74 -3.05
C GLU A 167 11.69 6.25 -3.24
N SER A 168 10.96 6.74 -4.23
CA SER A 168 10.70 8.16 -4.46
C SER A 168 9.21 8.42 -4.51
N ILE A 169 8.85 9.68 -4.35
CA ILE A 169 7.48 10.17 -4.47
C ILE A 169 7.39 11.12 -5.66
N LEU A 170 6.37 10.91 -6.48
CA LEU A 170 6.00 11.79 -7.57
C LEU A 170 4.57 12.30 -7.28
N PHE A 171 4.37 13.61 -7.38
CA PHE A 171 3.04 14.22 -7.30
C PHE A 171 2.57 14.57 -8.70
N ILE A 172 1.31 14.24 -9.00
CA ILE A 172 0.66 14.58 -10.28
C ILE A 172 -0.74 15.13 -10.01
N ASP A 173 -1.16 16.10 -10.81
CA ASP A 173 -2.49 16.72 -10.66
C ASP A 173 -3.61 15.84 -11.22
N SER A 174 -3.31 15.02 -12.21
CA SER A 174 -4.30 14.15 -12.84
C SER A 174 -3.68 12.89 -13.46
N LEU A 175 -4.50 11.85 -13.66
CA LEU A 175 -4.12 10.61 -14.33
C LEU A 175 -3.91 10.76 -15.86
N LYS A 176 -4.10 11.95 -16.40
CA LYS A 176 -3.79 12.29 -17.81
C LYS A 176 -2.36 12.80 -17.99
N ASP A 177 -1.60 12.89 -16.91
CA ASP A 177 -0.19 13.25 -16.91
C ASP A 177 0.61 12.22 -17.70
N ASP A 178 1.53 12.71 -18.55
CA ASP A 178 2.36 11.84 -19.41
C ASP A 178 3.25 10.91 -18.55
N GLU A 179 3.73 11.38 -17.40
CA GLU A 179 4.54 10.57 -16.49
C GLU A 179 3.73 9.41 -15.88
N PHE A 180 2.44 9.64 -15.54
CA PHE A 180 1.56 8.56 -15.11
C PHE A 180 1.32 7.56 -16.23
N TYR A 181 1.06 8.05 -17.45
CA TYR A 181 0.82 7.18 -18.60
C TYR A 181 2.04 6.30 -18.89
N ASP A 182 3.23 6.82 -18.74
CA ASP A 182 4.49 6.09 -18.94
C ASP A 182 4.66 4.98 -17.89
N ILE A 183 4.36 5.26 -16.64
CA ILE A 183 4.39 4.29 -15.54
C ILE A 183 3.31 3.21 -15.73
N TYR A 184 2.08 3.63 -16.06
CA TYR A 184 0.94 2.73 -16.24
C TYR A 184 1.06 1.84 -17.49
N SER A 185 1.70 2.33 -18.56
CA SER A 185 1.94 1.56 -19.77
C SER A 185 2.80 0.32 -19.52
N ARG A 186 3.67 0.37 -18.51
CA ARG A 186 4.47 -0.77 -18.06
C ARG A 186 3.59 -1.92 -17.57
N ARG A 187 2.45 -1.63 -16.92
CA ARG A 187 1.48 -2.67 -16.52
C ARG A 187 0.98 -3.49 -17.70
N LYS A 188 0.68 -2.83 -18.84
CA LYS A 188 0.24 -3.53 -20.06
C LYS A 188 1.30 -4.50 -20.58
N MET A 189 2.58 -4.19 -20.43
CA MET A 189 3.69 -5.07 -20.82
C MET A 189 3.77 -6.34 -19.95
N TYR A 190 3.36 -6.27 -18.68
CA TYR A 190 3.32 -7.44 -17.80
C TYR A 190 2.11 -8.34 -18.07
N LEU A 191 0.97 -7.75 -18.45
CA LEU A 191 -0.27 -8.48 -18.73
C LEU A 191 -0.32 -9.10 -20.13
N SER A 192 0.59 -8.74 -21.03
CA SER A 192 0.67 -9.24 -22.42
C SER A 192 1.63 -10.43 -22.59
N LYS A 193 2.19 -10.95 -21.52
CA LYS A 193 3.07 -12.15 -21.50
C LYS A 193 2.36 -13.33 -20.87
#